data_b4e8995a88a4c3c7d55d7b419e71a8e8
#
_entry.id   b4e8995a88a4c3c7d55d7b419e71a8e8
#
_cell.length_a   1.000
_cell.length_b   1.000
_cell.length_c   1.000
_cell.angle_alpha   90.00
_cell.angle_beta   90.00
_cell.angle_gamma   90.00
#
_symmetry.space_group_name_H-M   'P 1'
#
loop_
_entity.id
_entity.type
_entity.pdbx_description
1 polymer ?
#
loop_
_entity_poly.entity_id
_entity_poly.type
_entity_poly.pdbx_seq_one_letter_code
_entity_poly.pdbx_strand_id
1 'polypeptide(L)'
;RMLSARGGERDLCNLFKDTVQKTPPAGAGECAAPKLLQYAYRNGWQPLAMAEFWWGDSPKNEIRRHGYYYPACKGKCGPILKHMLQGLHVEENPLETDMHRGTELEIMYEDEWLSVVNKPAGMLSVPGKSDIDSVYGRVRRMYPEATGPMIVHRLDMATSGLILIAKTKEV
;
A
#
# COMPACT_ATOMS: atom_id res chain seq x y z
N ARG A 1 20.85 15.52 5.04
CA ARG A 1 21.16 14.41 4.14
C ARG A 1 20.89 13.08 4.83
N MET A 2 20.40 12.10 4.09
CA MET A 2 20.00 10.78 4.60
C MET A 2 20.96 9.72 4.04
N LEU A 3 21.51 8.90 4.94
CA LEU A 3 22.39 7.78 4.59
C LEU A 3 21.57 6.55 4.20
N SER A 4 22.12 5.72 3.31
CA SER A 4 21.62 4.37 3.04
C SER A 4 22.53 3.30 3.63
N ALA A 5 22.03 2.09 3.80
CA ALA A 5 22.85 0.97 4.29
C ALA A 5 24.02 0.64 3.36
N ARG A 6 23.97 1.05 2.07
CA ARG A 6 25.09 0.96 1.12
C ARG A 6 26.11 2.07 1.26
N GLY A 7 25.96 3.00 2.20
CA GLY A 7 26.83 4.16 2.38
C GLY A 7 26.53 5.35 1.46
N GLY A 8 25.50 5.25 0.59
CA GLY A 8 25.08 6.37 -0.25
C GLY A 8 24.39 7.47 0.55
N GLU A 9 24.66 8.74 0.22
CA GLU A 9 24.06 9.90 0.87
C GLU A 9 23.22 10.71 -0.13
N ARG A 10 21.96 11.05 0.24
CA ARG A 10 21.07 11.93 -0.55
C ARG A 10 20.41 12.98 0.33
N ASP A 11 20.20 14.17 -0.21
CA ASP A 11 19.41 15.18 0.45
C ASP A 11 17.90 14.91 0.26
N LEU A 12 17.09 15.51 1.13
CA LEU A 12 15.62 15.30 1.11
C LEU A 12 14.98 15.77 -0.20
N CYS A 13 15.43 16.88 -0.78
CA CYS A 13 14.85 17.39 -2.02
C CYS A 13 15.05 16.40 -3.17
N ASN A 14 16.26 15.80 -3.27
CA ASN A 14 16.53 14.78 -4.26
C ASN A 14 15.72 13.50 -4.06
N LEU A 15 15.42 13.13 -2.81
CA LEU A 15 14.59 11.95 -2.51
C LEU A 15 13.13 12.13 -2.92
N PHE A 16 12.63 13.36 -2.97
CA PHE A 16 11.25 13.67 -3.32
C PHE A 16 11.06 14.16 -4.75
N LYS A 17 12.13 14.49 -5.47
CA LYS A 17 12.08 15.06 -6.82
C LYS A 17 11.21 14.26 -7.81
N ASP A 18 11.32 12.93 -7.77
CA ASP A 18 10.64 12.01 -8.68
C ASP A 18 9.36 11.42 -8.08
N THR A 19 8.90 11.95 -6.95
CA THR A 19 7.63 11.56 -6.32
C THR A 19 6.48 12.46 -6.78
N VAL A 20 5.25 12.03 -6.54
CA VAL A 20 4.04 12.84 -6.81
C VAL A 20 4.09 14.19 -6.07
N GLN A 21 4.72 14.24 -4.90
CA GLN A 21 4.84 15.44 -4.07
C GLN A 21 5.93 16.42 -4.56
N LYS A 22 6.92 15.94 -5.32
CA LYS A 22 8.09 16.67 -5.85
C LYS A 22 8.95 17.42 -4.83
N THR A 23 8.41 17.75 -3.68
CA THR A 23 9.08 18.41 -2.55
C THR A 23 8.80 17.68 -1.25
N PRO A 24 9.76 17.68 -0.30
CA PRO A 24 9.53 17.07 1.01
C PRO A 24 8.37 17.75 1.74
N PRO A 25 7.35 17.00 2.19
CA PRO A 25 6.30 17.57 3.04
C PRO A 25 6.85 17.92 4.43
N ALA A 26 6.17 18.83 5.13
CA ALA A 26 6.54 19.22 6.48
C ALA A 26 6.64 17.98 7.42
N GLY A 27 7.74 17.89 8.17
CA GLY A 27 8.03 16.78 9.06
C GLY A 27 8.53 15.50 8.34
N ALA A 28 8.91 15.58 7.05
CA ALA A 28 9.54 14.45 6.36
C ALA A 28 10.89 14.08 7.01
N GLY A 29 11.06 12.81 7.39
CA GLY A 29 12.25 12.31 8.08
C GLY A 29 12.26 12.50 9.60
N GLU A 30 11.22 13.09 10.18
CA GLU A 30 11.11 13.29 11.63
C GLU A 30 10.50 12.10 12.39
N CYS A 31 9.97 11.09 11.69
CA CYS A 31 9.51 9.85 12.28
C CYS A 31 10.65 9.05 12.93
N ALA A 32 10.31 8.12 13.82
CA ALA A 32 11.28 7.32 14.55
C ALA A 32 12.21 6.50 13.63
N ALA A 33 11.64 5.80 12.65
CA ALA A 33 12.39 4.93 11.74
C ALA A 33 13.54 5.65 11.00
N PRO A 34 13.35 6.77 10.28
CA PRO A 34 14.44 7.49 9.64
C PRO A 34 15.52 7.97 10.63
N LYS A 35 15.12 8.42 11.82
CA LYS A 35 16.08 8.87 12.85
C LYS A 35 16.94 7.74 13.38
N LEU A 36 16.31 6.59 13.69
CA LEU A 36 17.03 5.42 14.20
C LEU A 36 18.00 4.86 13.15
N LEU A 37 17.56 4.71 11.89
CA LEU A 37 18.42 4.27 10.80
C LEU A 37 19.57 5.24 10.55
N GLN A 38 19.30 6.54 10.53
CA GLN A 38 20.36 7.55 10.36
C GLN A 38 21.39 7.50 11.48
N TYR A 39 20.95 7.30 12.72
CA TYR A 39 21.85 7.16 13.87
C TYR A 39 22.67 5.88 13.74
N ALA A 40 22.06 4.75 13.42
CA ALA A 40 22.77 3.48 13.23
C ALA A 40 23.85 3.61 12.15
N TYR A 41 23.53 4.14 10.98
CA TYR A 41 24.49 4.28 9.88
C TYR A 41 25.63 5.25 10.19
N ARG A 42 25.37 6.35 10.90
CA ARG A 42 26.41 7.27 11.35
C ARG A 42 27.41 6.63 12.33
N ASN A 43 26.96 5.65 13.09
CA ASN A 43 27.82 4.91 14.04
C ASN A 43 28.36 3.61 13.44
N GLY A 44 28.18 3.37 12.13
CA GLY A 44 28.64 2.15 11.47
C GLY A 44 27.90 0.88 11.90
N TRP A 45 26.70 1.01 12.45
CA TRP A 45 25.88 -0.12 12.88
C TRP A 45 24.99 -0.64 11.75
N GLN A 46 24.84 -1.93 11.71
CA GLN A 46 23.93 -2.59 10.77
C GLN A 46 22.62 -2.92 11.49
N PRO A 47 21.48 -2.34 11.06
CA PRO A 47 20.17 -2.71 11.57
C PRO A 47 19.85 -4.17 11.23
N LEU A 48 19.38 -4.95 12.21
CA LEU A 48 19.00 -6.35 12.05
C LEU A 48 17.50 -6.51 11.91
N ALA A 49 16.72 -5.78 12.72
CA ALA A 49 15.27 -5.79 12.70
C ALA A 49 14.75 -4.44 13.20
N MET A 50 13.55 -4.08 12.75
CA MET A 50 12.86 -2.87 13.20
C MET A 50 11.35 -3.11 13.21
N ALA A 51 10.69 -2.60 14.26
CA ALA A 51 9.24 -2.56 14.33
C ALA A 51 8.80 -1.22 14.92
N GLU A 52 7.69 -0.68 14.45
CA GLU A 52 7.10 0.56 14.95
C GLU A 52 5.78 0.27 15.66
N PHE A 53 5.58 0.81 16.83
CA PHE A 53 4.31 0.75 17.56
C PHE A 53 3.90 2.14 18.04
N TRP A 54 2.60 2.32 18.27
CA TRP A 54 2.08 3.59 18.75
C TRP A 54 2.25 3.71 20.26
N TRP A 55 2.79 4.83 20.69
CA TRP A 55 2.94 5.15 22.11
C TRP A 55 2.14 6.40 22.46
N GLY A 56 1.19 6.29 23.38
CA GLY A 56 0.33 7.39 23.85
C GLY A 56 -1.11 7.30 23.38
N ASP A 57 -1.83 8.43 23.49
CA ASP A 57 -3.22 8.54 23.09
C ASP A 57 -3.39 8.55 21.57
N SER A 58 -4.58 8.17 21.11
CA SER A 58 -4.93 8.18 19.69
C SER A 58 -4.94 9.63 19.16
N PRO A 59 -4.31 9.90 18.00
CA PRO A 59 -4.38 11.21 17.38
C PRO A 59 -5.80 11.53 16.91
N LYS A 60 -6.15 12.81 16.79
CA LYS A 60 -7.52 13.25 16.44
C LYS A 60 -8.01 12.76 15.08
N ASN A 61 -7.09 12.53 14.14
CA ASN A 61 -7.42 12.23 12.74
C ASN A 61 -7.28 10.75 12.37
N GLU A 62 -6.88 9.89 13.30
CA GLU A 62 -6.59 8.49 13.01
C GLU A 62 -6.71 7.66 14.30
N ILE A 63 -7.37 6.51 14.23
CA ILE A 63 -7.49 5.62 15.40
C ILE A 63 -6.19 4.83 15.52
N ARG A 64 -5.41 5.13 16.59
CA ARG A 64 -4.22 4.36 16.96
C ARG A 64 -4.28 3.94 18.41
N ARG A 65 -3.98 2.67 18.66
CA ARG A 65 -4.01 2.10 20.01
C ARG A 65 -2.59 2.00 20.56
N HIS A 66 -2.42 2.43 21.80
CA HIS A 66 -1.16 2.31 22.53
C HIS A 66 -0.64 0.87 22.50
N GLY A 67 0.64 0.69 22.21
CA GLY A 67 1.32 -0.61 22.16
C GLY A 67 1.06 -1.46 20.90
N TYR A 68 0.14 -1.02 20.02
CA TYR A 68 -0.12 -1.75 18.77
C TYR A 68 0.88 -1.36 17.69
N TYR A 69 1.26 -2.35 16.87
CA TYR A 69 2.16 -2.15 15.74
C TYR A 69 1.45 -1.49 14.57
N TYR A 70 2.16 -0.59 13.91
CA TYR A 70 1.69 0.12 12.72
C TYR A 70 2.79 0.19 11.67
N PRO A 71 2.45 0.14 10.38
CA PRO A 71 3.44 0.31 9.33
C PRO A 71 4.03 1.72 9.36
N ALA A 72 5.28 1.85 8.93
CA ALA A 72 5.94 3.14 8.77
C ALA A 72 5.13 4.09 7.88
N CYS A 73 5.22 5.38 8.15
CA CYS A 73 4.52 6.42 7.39
C CYS A 73 4.93 6.41 5.91
N LYS A 74 4.00 6.06 5.02
CA LYS A 74 4.23 6.01 3.57
C LYS A 74 4.34 7.40 2.94
N GLY A 75 3.47 8.32 3.35
CA GLY A 75 3.33 9.63 2.71
C GLY A 75 4.54 10.55 2.92
N LYS A 76 5.05 10.64 4.15
CA LYS A 76 6.15 11.56 4.50
C LYS A 76 7.51 10.88 4.49
N CYS A 77 7.59 9.62 4.92
CA CYS A 77 8.85 8.91 5.13
C CYS A 77 9.13 7.81 4.09
N GLY A 78 8.14 7.42 3.30
CA GLY A 78 8.28 6.36 2.29
C GLY A 78 9.49 6.53 1.37
N PRO A 79 9.66 7.66 0.65
CA PRO A 79 10.81 7.90 -0.22
C PRO A 79 12.13 7.89 0.53
N ILE A 80 12.14 8.38 1.77
CA ILE A 80 13.33 8.39 2.65
C ILE A 80 13.71 6.96 3.02
N LEU A 81 12.76 6.16 3.52
CA LEU A 81 12.99 4.77 3.91
C LEU A 81 13.40 3.92 2.71
N LYS A 82 12.78 4.11 1.54
CA LYS A 82 13.19 3.44 0.30
C LYS A 82 14.67 3.66 -0.04
N HIS A 83 15.20 4.86 0.24
CA HIS A 83 16.63 5.14 0.09
C HIS A 83 17.46 4.50 1.21
N MET A 84 17.06 4.71 2.47
CA MET A 84 17.83 4.29 3.63
C MET A 84 18.00 2.77 3.72
N LEU A 85 16.99 2.01 3.30
CA LEU A 85 16.98 0.54 3.33
C LEU A 85 17.74 -0.11 2.16
N GLN A 86 18.27 0.67 1.20
CA GLN A 86 19.07 0.13 0.09
C GLN A 86 20.35 -0.54 0.62
N GLY A 87 20.44 -1.85 0.40
CA GLY A 87 21.56 -2.68 0.86
C GLY A 87 21.23 -3.57 2.05
N LEU A 88 20.04 -3.42 2.64
CA LEU A 88 19.50 -4.38 3.58
C LEU A 88 18.59 -5.38 2.85
N HIS A 89 18.53 -6.60 3.34
CA HIS A 89 17.48 -7.55 2.97
C HIS A 89 16.23 -7.14 3.75
N VAL A 90 15.24 -6.62 3.04
CA VAL A 90 13.95 -6.22 3.62
C VAL A 90 12.91 -7.17 3.06
N GLU A 91 12.10 -7.76 3.95
CA GLU A 91 10.97 -8.56 3.54
C GLU A 91 9.98 -7.72 2.72
N GLU A 92 9.45 -8.32 1.67
CA GLU A 92 8.40 -7.66 0.89
C GLU A 92 7.17 -7.44 1.78
N ASN A 93 6.58 -6.24 1.69
CA ASN A 93 5.36 -5.96 2.40
C ASN A 93 4.21 -6.74 1.75
N PRO A 94 3.63 -7.76 2.41
CA PRO A 94 2.55 -8.56 1.81
C PRO A 94 1.32 -7.73 1.45
N LEU A 95 1.15 -6.54 2.05
CA LEU A 95 0.08 -5.59 1.72
C LEU A 95 0.39 -4.74 0.47
N GLU A 96 1.61 -4.77 -0.05
CA GLU A 96 2.04 -4.04 -1.25
C GLU A 96 2.34 -4.98 -2.43
N THR A 97 2.54 -6.26 -2.14
CA THR A 97 2.75 -7.27 -3.17
C THR A 97 1.41 -7.60 -3.81
N ASP A 98 1.27 -7.38 -5.10
CA ASP A 98 0.12 -7.86 -5.85
C ASP A 98 0.21 -9.38 -6.02
N MET A 99 -0.17 -10.09 -4.96
CA MET A 99 -0.14 -11.56 -4.92
C MET A 99 -1.04 -12.22 -5.97
N HIS A 100 -1.91 -11.44 -6.60
CA HIS A 100 -2.88 -11.92 -7.59
C HIS A 100 -2.55 -11.47 -9.01
N ARG A 101 -1.38 -10.89 -9.25
CA ARG A 101 -0.94 -10.48 -10.57
C ARG A 101 -0.84 -11.70 -11.49
N GLY A 102 -1.69 -11.72 -12.53
CA GLY A 102 -1.74 -12.82 -13.49
C GLY A 102 -2.62 -14.02 -13.10
N THR A 103 -3.28 -14.00 -11.92
CA THR A 103 -4.33 -14.98 -11.62
C THR A 103 -5.67 -14.51 -12.19
N GLU A 104 -6.46 -15.41 -12.73
CA GLU A 104 -7.81 -15.07 -13.19
C GLU A 104 -8.77 -14.89 -12.00
N LEU A 105 -9.79 -14.04 -12.19
CA LEU A 105 -10.86 -13.86 -11.21
C LEU A 105 -11.89 -14.96 -11.43
N GLU A 106 -12.16 -15.75 -10.40
CA GLU A 106 -13.13 -16.84 -10.45
C GLU A 106 -14.56 -16.29 -10.56
N ILE A 107 -15.27 -16.66 -11.63
CA ILE A 107 -16.66 -16.33 -11.85
C ILE A 107 -17.52 -17.47 -11.30
N MET A 108 -18.34 -17.17 -10.29
CA MET A 108 -19.25 -18.13 -9.66
C MET A 108 -20.61 -18.20 -10.34
N TYR A 109 -21.04 -17.10 -10.92
CA TYR A 109 -22.29 -16.97 -11.67
C TYR A 109 -22.18 -15.84 -12.69
N GLU A 110 -22.85 -16.00 -13.83
CA GLU A 110 -22.91 -14.97 -14.86
C GLU A 110 -24.19 -15.09 -15.69
N ASP A 111 -24.83 -13.94 -15.98
CA ASP A 111 -25.89 -13.77 -16.97
C ASP A 111 -25.66 -12.46 -17.75
N GLU A 112 -26.66 -12.00 -18.52
CA GLU A 112 -26.56 -10.76 -19.31
C GLU A 112 -26.53 -9.49 -18.47
N TRP A 113 -27.11 -9.49 -17.26
CA TRP A 113 -27.25 -8.32 -16.40
C TRP A 113 -26.22 -8.24 -15.27
N LEU A 114 -25.83 -9.38 -14.72
CA LEU A 114 -24.94 -9.44 -13.57
C LEU A 114 -23.92 -10.59 -13.66
N SER A 115 -22.86 -10.47 -12.84
CA SER A 115 -21.91 -11.55 -12.58
C SER A 115 -21.60 -11.59 -11.09
N VAL A 116 -21.32 -12.78 -10.56
CA VAL A 116 -20.84 -12.99 -9.20
C VAL A 116 -19.43 -13.52 -9.26
N VAL A 117 -18.51 -12.82 -8.65
CA VAL A 117 -17.09 -13.21 -8.64
C VAL A 117 -16.62 -13.54 -7.22
N ASN A 118 -15.73 -14.49 -7.10
CA ASN A 118 -15.07 -14.84 -5.84
C ASN A 118 -13.80 -14.00 -5.69
N LYS A 119 -13.88 -12.97 -4.84
CA LYS A 119 -12.73 -12.12 -4.55
C LYS A 119 -11.75 -12.87 -3.62
N PRO A 120 -10.50 -13.06 -3.99
CA PRO A 120 -9.50 -13.61 -3.07
C PRO A 120 -9.11 -12.59 -1.99
N ALA A 121 -8.63 -13.09 -0.84
CA ALA A 121 -7.99 -12.24 0.17
C ALA A 121 -6.73 -11.58 -0.41
N GLY A 122 -6.44 -10.35 -0.03
CA GLY A 122 -5.29 -9.58 -0.54
C GLY A 122 -5.57 -8.77 -1.82
N MET A 123 -6.72 -8.96 -2.49
CA MET A 123 -7.13 -8.17 -3.65
C MET A 123 -8.03 -7.00 -3.23
N LEU A 124 -7.88 -5.84 -3.87
CA LEU A 124 -8.78 -4.71 -3.68
C LEU A 124 -10.13 -4.96 -4.38
N SER A 125 -11.23 -4.48 -3.80
CA SER A 125 -12.53 -4.46 -4.49
C SER A 125 -12.59 -3.38 -5.55
N VAL A 126 -12.05 -2.19 -5.24
CA VAL A 126 -11.96 -1.02 -6.13
C VAL A 126 -10.53 -0.46 -6.11
N PRO A 127 -10.11 0.27 -7.15
CA PRO A 127 -8.77 0.85 -7.20
C PRO A 127 -8.49 1.73 -5.99
N GLY A 128 -7.29 1.56 -5.41
CA GLY A 128 -6.76 2.39 -4.34
C GLY A 128 -5.76 3.44 -4.85
N LYS A 129 -4.97 3.98 -3.94
CA LYS A 129 -3.88 4.92 -4.26
C LYS A 129 -2.58 4.21 -4.72
N SER A 130 -2.52 2.91 -4.63
CA SER A 130 -1.39 2.06 -5.05
C SER A 130 -1.75 1.31 -6.33
N ASP A 131 -0.74 0.87 -7.08
CA ASP A 131 -0.91 0.10 -8.33
C ASP A 131 -1.31 -1.38 -8.10
N ILE A 132 -1.90 -1.68 -6.95
CA ILE A 132 -2.45 -3.01 -6.65
C ILE A 132 -3.71 -3.22 -7.48
N ASP A 133 -3.79 -4.38 -8.12
CA ASP A 133 -4.95 -4.76 -8.95
C ASP A 133 -6.23 -4.88 -8.10
N SER A 134 -7.37 -4.75 -8.74
CA SER A 134 -8.67 -4.75 -8.09
C SER A 134 -9.71 -5.53 -8.88
N VAL A 135 -10.73 -6.02 -8.18
CA VAL A 135 -11.89 -6.64 -8.82
C VAL A 135 -12.47 -5.71 -9.88
N TYR A 136 -12.68 -4.42 -9.54
CA TYR A 136 -13.17 -3.43 -10.50
C TYR A 136 -12.32 -3.35 -11.77
N GLY A 137 -11.01 -3.25 -11.63
CA GLY A 137 -10.10 -3.16 -12.78
C GLY A 137 -10.19 -4.40 -13.68
N ARG A 138 -10.35 -5.58 -13.08
CA ARG A 138 -10.48 -6.84 -13.82
C ARG A 138 -11.82 -6.96 -14.53
N VAL A 139 -12.93 -6.74 -13.83
CA VAL A 139 -14.27 -6.87 -14.43
C VAL A 139 -14.52 -5.82 -15.52
N ARG A 140 -13.91 -4.63 -15.42
CA ARG A 140 -13.95 -3.63 -16.51
C ARG A 140 -13.22 -4.10 -17.77
N ARG A 141 -12.14 -4.86 -17.63
CA ARG A 141 -11.44 -5.48 -18.77
C ARG A 141 -12.21 -6.68 -19.34
N MET A 142 -12.90 -7.44 -18.47
CA MET A 142 -13.71 -8.59 -18.90
C MET A 142 -14.99 -8.18 -19.61
N TYR A 143 -15.61 -7.08 -19.18
CA TYR A 143 -16.87 -6.57 -19.70
C TYR A 143 -16.72 -5.13 -20.21
N PRO A 144 -16.01 -4.89 -21.32
CA PRO A 144 -15.74 -3.55 -21.82
C PRO A 144 -17.02 -2.79 -22.23
N GLU A 145 -18.03 -3.51 -22.70
CA GLU A 145 -19.31 -2.95 -23.16
C GLU A 145 -20.33 -2.73 -22.03
N ALA A 146 -20.03 -3.14 -20.80
CA ALA A 146 -20.94 -3.00 -19.67
C ALA A 146 -21.19 -1.52 -19.33
N THR A 147 -22.47 -1.14 -19.20
CA THR A 147 -22.93 0.22 -18.88
C THR A 147 -23.23 0.44 -17.41
N GLY A 148 -23.29 -0.64 -16.63
CA GLY A 148 -23.56 -0.63 -15.20
C GLY A 148 -22.42 -0.11 -14.34
N PRO A 149 -22.67 0.11 -13.04
CA PRO A 149 -21.69 0.60 -12.10
C PRO A 149 -20.56 -0.40 -11.82
N MET A 150 -20.70 -1.64 -12.21
CA MET A 150 -19.85 -2.80 -11.98
C MET A 150 -19.81 -3.21 -10.50
N ILE A 151 -19.27 -2.40 -9.61
CA ILE A 151 -19.16 -2.70 -8.18
C ILE A 151 -20.32 -2.02 -7.43
N VAL A 152 -21.19 -2.82 -6.83
CA VAL A 152 -22.37 -2.36 -6.06
C VAL A 152 -22.17 -2.47 -4.55
N HIS A 153 -21.23 -3.31 -4.12
CA HIS A 153 -20.77 -3.41 -2.72
C HIS A 153 -19.30 -3.81 -2.70
N ARG A 154 -18.67 -3.73 -1.56
CA ARG A 154 -17.22 -4.02 -1.45
C ARG A 154 -16.92 -4.89 -0.24
N LEU A 155 -15.86 -5.67 -0.37
CA LEU A 155 -15.16 -6.36 0.71
C LEU A 155 -13.81 -5.69 0.95
N ASP A 156 -13.35 -5.72 2.18
CA ASP A 156 -12.02 -5.22 2.50
C ASP A 156 -10.93 -6.05 1.81
N MET A 157 -9.76 -5.47 1.64
CA MET A 157 -8.65 -6.11 0.91
C MET A 157 -8.32 -7.50 1.49
N ALA A 158 -8.24 -7.62 2.80
CA ALA A 158 -7.90 -8.88 3.48
C ALA A 158 -9.05 -9.91 3.51
N THR A 159 -10.27 -9.49 3.15
CA THR A 159 -11.46 -10.35 3.17
C THR A 159 -11.65 -11.03 1.81
N SER A 160 -11.81 -12.34 1.79
CA SER A 160 -12.26 -13.11 0.63
C SER A 160 -13.78 -13.27 0.62
N GLY A 161 -14.37 -13.52 -0.54
CA GLY A 161 -15.79 -13.80 -0.66
C GLY A 161 -16.43 -13.28 -1.94
N LEU A 162 -17.73 -13.41 -2.03
CA LEU A 162 -18.49 -13.09 -3.23
C LEU A 162 -18.72 -11.58 -3.37
N ILE A 163 -18.49 -11.08 -4.57
CA ILE A 163 -18.84 -9.70 -4.98
C ILE A 163 -19.81 -9.78 -6.16
N LEU A 164 -20.91 -9.06 -6.04
CA LEU A 164 -21.87 -8.88 -7.11
C LEU A 164 -21.40 -7.77 -8.07
N ILE A 165 -21.44 -8.07 -9.35
CA ILE A 165 -21.02 -7.19 -10.44
C ILE A 165 -22.27 -6.84 -11.25
N ALA A 166 -22.68 -5.57 -11.28
CA ALA A 166 -23.78 -5.10 -12.11
C ALA A 166 -23.25 -4.67 -13.49
N LYS A 167 -23.61 -5.42 -14.54
CA LYS A 167 -23.21 -5.14 -15.92
C LYS A 167 -24.06 -4.05 -16.55
N THR A 168 -25.31 -3.90 -16.10
CA THR A 168 -26.25 -2.91 -16.58
C THR A 168 -26.69 -1.98 -15.45
N LYS A 169 -27.40 -0.88 -15.79
CA LYS A 169 -27.90 0.09 -14.80
C LYS A 169 -29.25 -0.32 -14.19
N GLU A 170 -29.90 -1.29 -14.78
CA GLU A 170 -31.21 -1.78 -14.38
C GLU A 170 -31.16 -2.79 -13.23
N VAL A 171 -29.99 -3.26 -12.88
CA VAL A 171 -29.71 -4.25 -11.80
C VAL A 171 -29.39 -3.57 -10.48
#